data_9e674f6cdccbd50636f746b2b6b8a52d
#
_entry.id   9e674f6cdccbd50636f746b2b6b8a52d
#
_cell.length_a   1.000
_cell.length_b   1.000
_cell.length_c   1.000
_cell.angle_alpha   90.00
_cell.angle_beta   90.00
_cell.angle_gamma   90.00
#
_symmetry.space_group_name_H-M   'P 1'
#
loop_
_entity.id
_entity.type
_entity.pdbx_description
1 polymer ?
#
loop_
_entity_poly.entity_id
_entity_poly.type
_entity_poly.pdbx_seq_one_letter_code
_entity_poly.pdbx_strand_id
1 'polypeptide(L)'
;MSTAAIPPGFRPIAIGGEFLKTVGPMYGRWDGERVRLGFRVEDRHGNVARAGHGGMLATFADMQMAVVTHYQWPDIAGHMFPTISMTTDFVAPAPMGAWVEGTADVIRATKTLVFLQGTATAEGATILRFSGVYKIGPKRDYANPRDPFGLLSEPRSKKK
;
A
#
# COMPACT_ATOMS: atom_id res chain seq x y z
N MET A 1 -23.62 2.05 -10.64
CA MET A 1 -22.29 1.88 -10.02
C MET A 1 -21.43 3.06 -10.45
N SER A 2 -21.07 3.94 -9.52
CA SER A 2 -20.21 5.08 -9.85
C SER A 2 -18.82 4.55 -10.16
N THR A 3 -18.40 4.58 -11.41
CA THR A 3 -17.01 4.38 -11.83
C THR A 3 -16.23 5.66 -11.53
N ALA A 4 -16.14 6.03 -10.27
CA ALA A 4 -15.29 7.15 -9.90
C ALA A 4 -13.87 6.88 -10.39
N ALA A 5 -13.31 7.81 -11.15
CA ALA A 5 -12.01 7.66 -11.78
C ALA A 5 -10.90 7.40 -10.74
N ILE A 6 -9.93 6.57 -11.11
CA ILE A 6 -8.69 6.41 -10.34
C ILE A 6 -7.93 7.74 -10.41
N PRO A 7 -7.44 8.28 -9.29
CA PRO A 7 -6.69 9.54 -9.31
C PRO A 7 -5.48 9.49 -10.25
N PRO A 8 -5.12 10.62 -10.88
CA PRO A 8 -4.02 10.66 -11.83
C PRO A 8 -2.70 10.14 -11.25
N GLY A 9 -1.94 9.42 -12.07
CA GLY A 9 -0.65 8.84 -11.72
C GLY A 9 -0.71 7.50 -10.97
N PHE A 10 -1.86 7.11 -10.43
CA PHE A 10 -2.05 5.78 -9.87
C PHE A 10 -2.24 4.74 -10.96
N ARG A 11 -1.60 3.59 -10.79
CA ARG A 11 -1.73 2.43 -11.68
C ARG A 11 -1.88 1.15 -10.87
N PRO A 12 -2.57 0.14 -11.37
CA PRO A 12 -2.71 -1.14 -10.68
C PRO A 12 -1.33 -1.74 -10.41
N ILE A 13 -1.14 -2.28 -9.22
CA ILE A 13 0.08 -3.00 -8.87
C ILE A 13 -0.25 -4.44 -8.50
N ALA A 14 0.60 -5.37 -8.93
CA ALA A 14 0.52 -6.77 -8.58
C ALA A 14 1.23 -7.00 -7.24
N ILE A 15 0.52 -6.80 -6.15
CA ILE A 15 0.97 -7.19 -4.82
C ILE A 15 0.52 -8.62 -4.58
N GLY A 16 1.43 -9.49 -4.16
CA GLY A 16 1.28 -10.92 -4.24
C GLY A 16 0.17 -11.56 -3.41
N GLY A 17 -0.21 -12.76 -3.84
CA GLY A 17 -1.08 -13.68 -3.12
C GLY A 17 -2.56 -13.60 -3.51
N GLU A 18 -3.25 -14.73 -3.36
CA GLU A 18 -4.67 -14.87 -3.71
C GLU A 18 -5.58 -13.98 -2.86
N PHE A 19 -5.20 -13.75 -1.59
CA PHE A 19 -5.94 -12.86 -0.72
C PHE A 19 -6.06 -11.44 -1.31
N LEU A 20 -4.96 -10.88 -1.80
CA LEU A 20 -4.96 -9.54 -2.37
C LEU A 20 -5.65 -9.46 -3.74
N LYS A 21 -5.75 -10.55 -4.47
CA LYS A 21 -6.60 -10.62 -5.66
C LYS A 21 -8.09 -10.49 -5.29
N THR A 22 -8.49 -11.04 -4.14
CA THR A 22 -9.88 -10.98 -3.66
C THR A 22 -10.25 -9.58 -3.17
N VAL A 23 -9.37 -8.93 -2.42
CA VAL A 23 -9.64 -7.60 -1.82
C VAL A 23 -9.10 -6.42 -2.64
N GLY A 24 -8.36 -6.68 -3.72
CA GLY A 24 -7.87 -5.64 -4.62
C GLY A 24 -8.94 -5.15 -5.61
N PRO A 25 -8.54 -4.37 -6.63
CA PRO A 25 -7.15 -4.00 -6.92
C PRO A 25 -6.58 -2.93 -5.99
N MET A 26 -5.29 -3.01 -5.74
CA MET A 26 -4.53 -1.92 -5.17
C MET A 26 -3.78 -1.18 -6.27
N TYR A 27 -3.58 0.09 -6.05
CA TYR A 27 -2.90 0.99 -6.98
C TYR A 27 -1.68 1.60 -6.31
N GLY A 28 -0.65 1.87 -7.09
CA GLY A 28 0.54 2.54 -6.63
C GLY A 28 0.88 3.74 -7.48
N ARG A 29 1.51 4.74 -6.87
CA ARG A 29 2.03 5.93 -7.51
C ARG A 29 3.36 6.32 -6.89
N TRP A 30 4.32 6.70 -7.72
CA TRP A 30 5.47 7.49 -7.30
C TRP A 30 5.14 8.97 -7.49
N ASP A 31 5.20 9.76 -6.44
CA ASP A 31 4.84 11.20 -6.48
C ASP A 31 6.06 12.12 -6.73
N GLY A 32 7.23 11.56 -7.00
CA GLY A 32 8.51 12.25 -7.15
C GLY A 32 9.40 12.13 -5.91
N GLU A 33 8.83 11.78 -4.78
CA GLU A 33 9.53 11.63 -3.50
C GLU A 33 9.22 10.30 -2.82
N ARG A 34 7.95 9.89 -2.84
CA ARG A 34 7.43 8.75 -2.08
C ARG A 34 6.54 7.84 -2.92
N VAL A 35 6.48 6.58 -2.51
CA VAL A 35 5.45 5.66 -2.97
C VAL A 35 4.19 5.85 -2.14
N ARG A 36 3.08 6.01 -2.85
CA ARG A 36 1.74 6.00 -2.29
C ARG A 36 0.98 4.81 -2.81
N LEU A 37 0.31 4.08 -1.94
CA LEU A 37 -0.70 3.12 -2.35
C LEU A 37 -2.08 3.75 -2.25
N GLY A 38 -3.02 3.20 -2.99
CA GLY A 38 -4.41 3.59 -2.89
C GLY A 38 -5.35 2.47 -3.31
N PHE A 39 -6.59 2.56 -2.84
CA PHE A 39 -7.68 1.73 -3.31
C PHE A 39 -9.01 2.47 -3.18
N ARG A 40 -10.01 2.04 -3.96
CA ARG A 40 -11.38 2.52 -3.84
C ARG A 40 -12.15 1.66 -2.85
N VAL A 41 -12.86 2.25 -1.90
CA VAL A 41 -13.74 1.51 -0.99
C VAL A 41 -14.97 1.04 -1.75
N GLU A 42 -15.04 -0.26 -2.01
CA GLU A 42 -16.13 -0.93 -2.71
C GLU A 42 -16.95 -1.78 -1.75
N ASP A 43 -18.11 -2.30 -2.19
CA ASP A 43 -19.04 -3.08 -1.34
C ASP A 43 -18.36 -4.25 -0.62
N ARG A 44 -17.45 -4.96 -1.29
CA ARG A 44 -16.63 -6.05 -0.69
C ARG A 44 -15.71 -5.61 0.44
N HIS A 45 -15.41 -4.32 0.53
CA HIS A 45 -14.57 -3.73 1.58
C HIS A 45 -15.40 -3.19 2.74
N GLY A 46 -16.74 -3.15 2.57
CA GLY A 46 -17.63 -2.50 3.50
C GLY A 46 -17.90 -3.30 4.78
N ASN A 47 -18.19 -2.59 5.85
CA ASN A 47 -18.74 -3.11 7.07
C ASN A 47 -20.27 -2.84 7.17
N VAL A 48 -20.90 -3.31 8.25
CA VAL A 48 -22.34 -3.11 8.50
C VAL A 48 -22.75 -1.64 8.63
N ALA A 49 -21.82 -0.75 8.96
CA ALA A 49 -22.04 0.70 9.04
C ALA A 49 -21.87 1.43 7.71
N ARG A 50 -21.73 0.70 6.60
CA ARG A 50 -21.50 1.26 5.25
C ARG A 50 -20.23 2.11 5.15
N ALA A 51 -19.15 1.65 5.78
CA ALA A 51 -17.82 2.23 5.70
C ALA A 51 -16.79 1.12 5.48
N GLY A 52 -15.56 1.49 5.08
CA GLY A 52 -14.48 0.54 4.91
C GLY A 52 -14.22 -0.26 6.19
N HIS A 53 -14.23 -1.59 6.07
CA HIS A 53 -13.99 -2.49 7.19
C HIS A 53 -12.58 -2.33 7.74
N GLY A 54 -12.43 -2.31 9.07
CA GLY A 54 -11.12 -2.16 9.72
C GLY A 54 -10.10 -3.21 9.28
N GLY A 55 -10.54 -4.45 9.02
CA GLY A 55 -9.68 -5.50 8.46
C GLY A 55 -9.12 -5.16 7.08
N MET A 56 -9.93 -4.52 6.21
CA MET A 56 -9.45 -4.04 4.90
C MET A 56 -8.43 -2.91 5.06
N LEU A 57 -8.72 -1.96 5.97
CA LEU A 57 -7.80 -0.84 6.25
C LEU A 57 -6.49 -1.33 6.88
N ALA A 58 -6.53 -2.35 7.74
CA ALA A 58 -5.34 -2.99 8.28
C ALA A 58 -4.53 -3.71 7.20
N THR A 59 -5.20 -4.44 6.29
CA THR A 59 -4.54 -5.05 5.11
C THR A 59 -3.87 -4.00 4.25
N PHE A 60 -4.54 -2.87 4.01
CA PHE A 60 -3.97 -1.75 3.26
C PHE A 60 -2.71 -1.18 3.93
N ALA A 61 -2.75 -0.97 5.26
CA ALA A 61 -1.60 -0.49 6.03
C ALA A 61 -0.41 -1.45 5.94
N ASP A 62 -0.67 -2.75 6.06
CA ASP A 62 0.35 -3.80 5.92
C ASP A 62 1.04 -3.73 4.54
N MET A 63 0.26 -3.62 3.48
CA MET A 63 0.79 -3.51 2.12
C MET A 63 1.52 -2.19 1.88
N GLN A 64 1.02 -1.07 2.40
CA GLN A 64 1.70 0.22 2.28
C GLN A 64 3.12 0.15 2.87
N MET A 65 3.26 -0.41 4.07
CA MET A 65 4.55 -0.55 4.73
C MET A 65 5.48 -1.51 4.00
N ALA A 66 4.98 -2.67 3.58
CA ALA A 66 5.78 -3.65 2.84
C ALA A 66 6.29 -3.10 1.51
N VAL A 67 5.43 -2.40 0.75
CA VAL A 67 5.80 -1.85 -0.56
C VAL A 67 6.79 -0.70 -0.43
N VAL A 68 6.57 0.24 0.49
CA VAL A 68 7.42 1.41 0.63
C VAL A 68 8.86 1.07 1.00
N THR A 69 9.07 -0.05 1.72
CA THR A 69 10.40 -0.52 2.12
C THR A 69 11.31 -0.76 0.91
N HIS A 70 10.79 -1.26 -0.20
CA HIS A 70 11.56 -1.48 -1.43
C HIS A 70 12.13 -0.19 -2.03
N TYR A 71 11.46 0.93 -1.81
CA TYR A 71 11.79 2.22 -2.42
C TYR A 71 12.59 3.13 -1.49
N GLN A 72 12.36 3.03 -0.19
CA GLN A 72 13.06 3.86 0.80
C GLN A 72 14.34 3.24 1.33
N TRP A 73 14.52 1.90 1.17
CA TRP A 73 15.72 1.20 1.66
C TRP A 73 16.31 0.29 0.58
N PRO A 74 17.07 0.84 -0.39
CA PRO A 74 17.55 0.10 -1.56
C PRO A 74 18.37 -1.16 -1.27
N ASP A 75 19.09 -1.19 -0.13
CA ASP A 75 19.95 -2.33 0.24
C ASP A 75 19.15 -3.62 0.50
N ILE A 76 17.88 -3.48 0.87
CA ILE A 76 16.98 -4.61 1.11
C ILE A 76 15.83 -4.67 0.10
N ALA A 77 15.88 -3.86 -0.94
CA ALA A 77 14.89 -3.93 -2.01
C ALA A 77 14.86 -5.34 -2.64
N GLY A 78 13.68 -5.80 -2.99
CA GLY A 78 13.50 -7.14 -3.54
C GLY A 78 13.39 -8.26 -2.51
N HIS A 79 13.55 -7.99 -1.21
CA HIS A 79 13.29 -8.98 -0.18
C HIS A 79 11.78 -9.12 0.12
N MET A 80 11.39 -10.25 0.69
CA MET A 80 10.10 -10.39 1.36
C MET A 80 10.14 -9.67 2.71
N PHE A 81 9.00 -9.09 3.09
CA PHE A 81 8.85 -8.43 4.39
C PHE A 81 7.69 -9.04 5.18
N PRO A 82 7.87 -10.24 5.77
CA PRO A 82 6.85 -10.82 6.64
C PRO A 82 6.62 -9.94 7.87
N THR A 83 5.36 -9.65 8.14
CA THR A 83 4.93 -8.84 9.28
C THR A 83 5.18 -9.59 10.59
N ILE A 84 5.86 -8.95 11.54
CA ILE A 84 6.03 -9.46 12.91
C ILE A 84 4.95 -8.89 13.80
N SER A 85 4.75 -7.58 13.75
CA SER A 85 3.72 -6.89 14.51
C SER A 85 3.26 -5.65 13.77
N MET A 86 2.01 -5.28 13.99
CA MET A 86 1.41 -4.08 13.44
C MET A 86 0.43 -3.48 14.43
N THR A 87 0.47 -2.17 14.58
CA THR A 87 -0.51 -1.40 15.34
C THR A 87 -1.25 -0.47 14.39
N THR A 88 -2.57 -0.40 14.55
CA THR A 88 -3.44 0.47 13.75
C THR A 88 -4.39 1.22 14.66
N ASP A 89 -4.48 2.54 14.45
CA ASP A 89 -5.47 3.40 15.08
C ASP A 89 -6.44 3.88 14.01
N PHE A 90 -7.70 3.49 14.13
CA PHE A 90 -8.78 3.88 13.23
C PHE A 90 -9.33 5.22 13.70
N VAL A 91 -8.89 6.30 13.05
CA VAL A 91 -9.14 7.69 13.48
C VAL A 91 -10.51 8.19 13.01
N ALA A 92 -10.92 7.77 11.81
CA ALA A 92 -12.18 8.13 11.21
C ALA A 92 -12.65 7.04 10.24
N PRO A 93 -13.96 6.97 9.90
CA PRO A 93 -14.46 6.02 8.91
C PRO A 93 -13.96 6.36 7.50
N ALA A 94 -13.74 5.33 6.68
CA ALA A 94 -13.54 5.46 5.24
C ALA A 94 -14.90 5.28 4.54
N PRO A 95 -15.54 6.33 4.01
CA PRO A 95 -16.86 6.21 3.40
C PRO A 95 -16.86 5.26 2.20
N MET A 96 -18.02 4.63 1.94
CA MET A 96 -18.20 3.85 0.70
C MET A 96 -17.96 4.73 -0.52
N GLY A 97 -17.23 4.20 -1.51
CA GLY A 97 -16.85 4.92 -2.72
C GLY A 97 -15.67 5.87 -2.55
N ALA A 98 -15.19 6.14 -1.34
CA ALA A 98 -14.04 7.01 -1.12
C ALA A 98 -12.74 6.41 -1.69
N TRP A 99 -11.84 7.27 -2.13
CA TRP A 99 -10.45 6.91 -2.44
C TRP A 99 -9.63 6.95 -1.16
N VAL A 100 -9.08 5.81 -0.78
CA VAL A 100 -8.12 5.70 0.32
C VAL A 100 -6.72 5.77 -0.25
N GLU A 101 -5.88 6.63 0.33
CA GLU A 101 -4.50 6.80 -0.06
C GLU A 101 -3.60 6.76 1.18
N GLY A 102 -2.52 6.00 1.11
CA GLY A 102 -1.57 5.84 2.21
C GLY A 102 -0.17 6.34 1.88
N THR A 103 0.55 6.68 2.93
CA THR A 103 1.99 6.93 2.91
C THR A 103 2.62 6.32 4.15
N ALA A 104 3.88 5.89 4.04
CA ALA A 104 4.64 5.37 5.16
C ALA A 104 6.11 5.74 5.03
N ASP A 105 6.81 5.71 6.16
CA ASP A 105 8.24 5.94 6.25
C ASP A 105 8.93 4.78 6.97
N VAL A 106 10.09 4.38 6.44
CA VAL A 106 11.01 3.50 7.14
C VAL A 106 11.71 4.33 8.21
N ILE A 107 11.45 4.00 9.48
CA ILE A 107 12.08 4.65 10.62
C ILE A 107 13.52 4.15 10.78
N ARG A 108 13.70 2.84 10.64
CA ARG A 108 14.97 2.17 10.73
C ARG A 108 14.93 0.80 10.08
N ALA A 109 16.00 0.43 9.39
CA ALA A 109 16.30 -0.95 9.06
C ALA A 109 17.54 -1.42 9.83
N THR A 110 17.48 -2.65 10.31
CA THR A 110 18.61 -3.36 10.93
C THR A 110 19.05 -4.50 10.00
N LYS A 111 19.93 -5.36 10.45
CA LYS A 111 20.33 -6.56 9.68
C LYS A 111 19.16 -7.50 9.39
N THR A 112 18.14 -7.54 10.24
CA THR A 112 17.05 -8.54 10.19
C THR A 112 15.66 -7.96 10.27
N LEU A 113 15.49 -6.71 10.68
CA LEU A 113 14.20 -6.07 10.93
C LEU A 113 14.09 -4.71 10.27
N VAL A 114 12.87 -4.34 9.91
CA VAL A 114 12.50 -3.00 9.45
C VAL A 114 11.37 -2.46 10.34
N PHE A 115 11.51 -1.21 10.77
CA PHE A 115 10.55 -0.47 11.57
C PHE A 115 9.95 0.64 10.73
N LEU A 116 8.63 0.69 10.65
CA LEU A 116 7.90 1.64 9.82
C LEU A 116 6.74 2.29 10.58
N GLN A 117 6.33 3.44 10.07
CA GLN A 117 5.09 4.10 10.48
C GLN A 117 4.45 4.79 9.26
N GLY A 118 3.16 5.07 9.35
CA GLY A 118 2.45 5.76 8.29
C GLY A 118 1.05 6.19 8.66
N THR A 119 0.41 6.81 7.70
CA THR A 119 -0.98 7.26 7.77
C THR A 119 -1.71 6.95 6.47
N ALA A 120 -3.03 6.87 6.55
CA ALA A 120 -3.89 6.84 5.37
C ALA A 120 -5.00 7.89 5.49
N THR A 121 -5.39 8.41 4.35
CA THR A 121 -6.48 9.38 4.21
C THR A 121 -7.59 8.79 3.34
N ALA A 122 -8.82 9.25 3.57
CA ALA A 122 -9.93 9.07 2.63
C ALA A 122 -10.39 10.45 2.20
N GLU A 123 -10.39 10.71 0.88
CA GLU A 123 -10.71 12.03 0.30
C GLU A 123 -9.95 13.19 1.01
N GLY A 124 -8.70 12.96 1.40
CA GLY A 124 -7.82 13.93 2.05
C GLY A 124 -7.94 14.01 3.58
N ALA A 125 -8.96 13.42 4.21
CA ALA A 125 -9.09 13.36 5.66
C ALA A 125 -8.36 12.14 6.23
N THR A 126 -7.57 12.30 7.30
CA THR A 126 -6.88 11.17 7.95
C THR A 126 -7.89 10.21 8.57
N ILE A 127 -7.78 8.95 8.18
CA ILE A 127 -8.66 7.86 8.67
C ILE A 127 -7.92 6.79 9.46
N LEU A 128 -6.61 6.67 9.25
CA LEU A 128 -5.81 5.61 9.83
C LEU A 128 -4.41 6.11 10.15
N ARG A 129 -3.91 5.74 11.33
CA ARG A 129 -2.50 5.79 11.70
C ARG A 129 -2.02 4.37 11.93
N PHE A 130 -0.80 4.06 11.52
CA PHE A 130 -0.25 2.71 11.67
C PHE A 130 1.25 2.71 11.85
N SER A 131 1.74 1.66 12.48
CA SER A 131 3.17 1.35 12.59
C SER A 131 3.38 -0.16 12.56
N GLY A 132 4.56 -0.60 12.18
CA GLY A 132 4.83 -2.02 12.09
C GLY A 132 6.30 -2.38 12.18
N VAL A 133 6.55 -3.64 12.50
CA VAL A 133 7.86 -4.28 12.48
C VAL A 133 7.80 -5.46 11.52
N TYR A 134 8.74 -5.50 10.60
CA TYR A 134 8.81 -6.52 9.56
C TYR A 134 10.15 -7.22 9.61
N LYS A 135 10.13 -8.52 9.34
CA LYS A 135 11.36 -9.30 9.15
C LYS A 135 11.89 -9.06 7.73
N ILE A 136 13.20 -8.92 7.58
CA ILE A 136 13.86 -9.01 6.29
C ILE A 136 13.96 -10.49 5.94
N GLY A 137 13.08 -10.94 5.04
CA GLY A 137 13.00 -12.32 4.57
C GLY A 137 13.92 -12.59 3.39
N PRO A 138 13.76 -13.72 2.71
CA PRO A 138 14.54 -14.05 1.53
C PRO A 138 14.26 -13.08 0.38
N LYS A 139 15.23 -12.93 -0.53
CA LYS A 139 15.03 -12.23 -1.80
C LYS A 139 14.00 -12.96 -2.66
N ARG A 140 13.23 -12.19 -3.38
CA ARG A 140 12.34 -12.68 -4.44
C ARG A 140 12.95 -12.38 -5.81
N ASP A 141 12.55 -13.19 -6.77
CA ASP A 141 12.93 -13.00 -8.16
C ASP A 141 12.03 -11.94 -8.81
N TYR A 142 12.41 -10.67 -8.63
CA TYR A 142 11.80 -9.56 -9.33
C TYR A 142 12.63 -9.21 -10.57
N ALA A 143 11.97 -8.94 -11.69
CA ALA A 143 12.63 -8.49 -12.92
C ALA A 143 13.47 -7.22 -12.69
N ASN A 144 13.01 -6.33 -11.82
CA ASN A 144 13.75 -5.17 -11.34
C ASN A 144 13.61 -5.05 -9.82
N PRO A 145 14.56 -5.54 -9.00
CA PRO A 145 14.47 -5.46 -7.54
C PRO A 145 14.38 -4.04 -6.98
N ARG A 146 14.92 -3.03 -7.70
CA ARG A 146 14.85 -1.62 -7.26
C ARG A 146 13.51 -0.96 -7.57
N ASP A 147 12.76 -1.54 -8.47
CA ASP A 147 11.39 -1.10 -8.83
C ASP A 147 10.50 -2.32 -9.03
N PRO A 148 10.25 -3.12 -7.98
CA PRO A 148 9.57 -4.40 -8.10
C PRO A 148 8.11 -4.27 -8.57
N PHE A 149 7.52 -3.09 -8.43
CA PHE A 149 6.13 -2.81 -8.83
C PHE A 149 6.04 -1.89 -10.04
N GLY A 150 7.15 -1.51 -10.64
CA GLY A 150 7.21 -0.65 -11.83
C GLY A 150 6.71 0.78 -11.59
N LEU A 151 6.85 1.33 -10.39
CA LEU A 151 6.32 2.65 -10.03
C LEU A 151 7.24 3.80 -10.42
N LEU A 152 8.55 3.57 -10.57
CA LEU A 152 9.54 4.59 -10.93
C LEU A 152 9.58 4.85 -12.44
N SER A 153 9.16 3.88 -13.27
CA SER A 153 9.13 4.03 -14.73
C SER A 153 7.91 4.80 -15.18
N GLU A 154 8.07 5.69 -16.17
CA GLU A 154 6.93 6.33 -16.80
C GLU A 154 5.95 5.31 -17.39
N PRO A 155 4.62 5.57 -17.32
CA PRO A 155 3.64 4.67 -17.92
C PRO A 155 3.99 4.51 -19.42
N ARG A 156 4.23 3.27 -19.84
CA ARG A 156 4.45 2.97 -21.26
C ARG A 156 3.27 3.54 -22.04
N SER A 157 3.52 4.53 -22.90
CA SER A 157 2.52 5.00 -23.84
C SER A 157 2.05 3.79 -24.66
N LYS A 158 0.75 3.51 -24.64
CA LYS A 158 0.21 2.48 -25.53
C LYS A 158 0.58 2.90 -26.96
N LYS A 159 1.51 2.17 -27.56
CA LYS A 159 1.71 2.27 -29.01
C LYS A 159 0.38 1.93 -29.66
N LYS A 160 -0.15 2.90 -30.41
CA LYS A 160 -1.30 2.68 -31.29
C LYS A 160 -0.96 1.66 -32.36
#